data_48c29f2777089b1bb4e2c6e5bb351936
#
_entry.id   48c29f2777089b1bb4e2c6e5bb351936
#
_cell.length_a   1.000
_cell.length_b   1.000
_cell.length_c   1.000
_cell.angle_alpha   90.00
_cell.angle_beta   90.00
_cell.angle_gamma   90.00
#
_symmetry.space_group_name_H-M   'P 1'
#
loop_
_entity.id
_entity.type
_entity.pdbx_description
1 polymer ?
#
loop_
_entity_poly.entity_id
_entity_poly.type
_entity_poly.pdbx_seq_one_letter_code
_entity_poly.pdbx_strand_id
1 'polypeptide(L)' 'GKKRILQAGTGDSPATLPFYEACGFTQSHRIPGFFVDNYDHPIIECGKQLVDMVYLRKKL' A
#
# COMPACT_ATOMS: atom_id res chain seq x y z
N GLY A 1 -26.11 -12.49 0.80
CA GLY A 1 -24.95 -12.72 1.63
C GLY A 1 -24.28 -11.45 2.09
N LYS A 2 -23.46 -11.59 3.07
CA LYS A 2 -22.73 -10.44 3.62
C LYS A 2 -21.52 -10.15 2.74
N LYS A 3 -21.37 -8.89 2.40
CA LYS A 3 -20.21 -8.46 1.64
C LYS A 3 -19.03 -8.33 2.58
N ARG A 4 -17.91 -8.88 2.16
CA ARG A 4 -16.67 -8.76 2.91
C ARG A 4 -15.65 -8.01 2.08
N ILE A 5 -14.91 -7.16 2.74
CA ILE A 5 -13.86 -6.39 2.09
C ILE A 5 -12.58 -6.58 2.89
N LEU A 6 -11.56 -7.08 2.22
CA LEU A 6 -10.23 -7.15 2.79
C LEU A 6 -9.51 -5.83 2.51
N GLN A 7 -8.84 -5.32 3.51
CA GLN A 7 -8.03 -4.11 3.35
C GLN A 7 -6.58 -4.41 3.67
N ALA A 8 -5.70 -3.81 2.91
CA ALA A 8 -4.26 -3.94 3.12
C ALA A 8 -3.64 -2.55 3.03
N GLY A 9 -2.74 -2.26 3.97
CA GLY A 9 -1.96 -1.02 3.92
C GLY A 9 -0.51 -1.37 3.63
N THR A 10 0.09 -0.69 2.67
CA THR A 10 1.46 -0.97 2.27
C THR A 10 2.13 0.32 1.80
N GLY A 11 3.47 0.29 1.73
CA GLY A 11 4.20 1.37 1.11
C GLY A 11 4.00 1.38 -0.40
N ASP A 12 4.41 2.46 -1.03
CA ASP A 12 4.28 2.63 -2.48
C ASP A 12 5.39 1.93 -3.24
N SER A 13 5.78 0.76 -2.78
CA SER A 13 6.86 -0.03 -3.37
C SER A 13 6.45 -0.58 -4.74
N PRO A 14 7.33 -0.50 -5.74
CA PRO A 14 7.03 -1.05 -7.07
C PRO A 14 6.92 -2.57 -7.09
N ALA A 15 7.41 -3.24 -6.04
CA ALA A 15 7.27 -4.70 -5.95
C ALA A 15 5.96 -5.10 -5.29
N THR A 16 5.46 -4.27 -4.37
CA THR A 16 4.30 -4.61 -3.55
C THR A 16 2.99 -4.31 -4.25
N LEU A 17 2.88 -3.14 -4.89
CA LEU A 17 1.63 -2.74 -5.52
C LEU A 17 1.21 -3.68 -6.65
N PRO A 18 2.10 -4.06 -7.58
CA PRO A 18 1.70 -5.01 -8.63
C PRO A 18 1.31 -6.38 -8.07
N PHE A 19 1.94 -6.78 -6.97
CA PHE A 19 1.61 -8.04 -6.32
C PHE A 19 0.17 -8.04 -5.82
N TYR A 20 -0.23 -6.99 -5.12
CA TYR A 20 -1.59 -6.89 -4.61
C TYR A 20 -2.61 -6.77 -5.73
N GLU A 21 -2.27 -6.03 -6.78
CA GLU A 21 -3.17 -5.90 -7.93
C GLU A 21 -3.37 -7.23 -8.64
N ALA A 22 -2.31 -8.03 -8.74
CA ALA A 22 -2.40 -9.38 -9.31
C ALA A 22 -3.27 -10.29 -8.45
N CYS A 23 -3.36 -10.03 -7.16
CA CYS A 23 -4.21 -10.78 -6.25
C CYS A 23 -5.67 -10.30 -6.24
N GLY A 24 -5.99 -9.31 -7.06
CA GLY A 24 -7.34 -8.80 -7.15
C GLY A 24 -7.65 -7.59 -6.30
N PHE A 25 -6.63 -7.01 -5.66
CA PHE A 25 -6.81 -5.80 -4.89
C PHE A 25 -6.83 -4.58 -5.79
N THR A 26 -7.58 -3.56 -5.38
CA THR A 26 -7.58 -2.27 -6.06
C THR A 26 -7.19 -1.20 -5.07
N GLN A 27 -6.53 -0.16 -5.57
CA GLN A 27 -6.12 0.95 -4.71
C GLN A 27 -7.35 1.71 -4.25
N SER A 28 -7.45 1.88 -2.93
CA SER A 28 -8.58 2.57 -2.31
C SER A 28 -8.24 4.04 -2.09
N HIS A 29 -7.17 4.30 -1.34
CA HIS A 29 -6.69 5.67 -1.13
C HIS A 29 -5.23 5.60 -0.73
N ARG A 30 -4.58 6.78 -0.70
CA ARG A 30 -3.20 6.85 -0.27
C ARG A 30 -3.03 8.05 0.66
N ILE A 31 -2.04 7.93 1.53
CA ILE A 31 -1.66 9.00 2.45
C ILE A 31 -0.31 9.53 1.98
N PRO A 32 -0.27 10.72 1.36
CA PRO A 32 0.98 11.27 0.85
C PRO A 32 1.97 11.56 1.98
N GLY A 33 3.23 11.23 1.76
CA GLY A 33 4.28 11.54 2.70
C GLY A 33 4.23 10.75 4.00
N PHE A 34 3.47 9.68 4.08
CA PHE A 34 3.29 8.94 5.32
C PHE A 34 4.62 8.47 5.92
N PHE A 35 5.46 7.86 5.08
CA PHE A 35 6.72 7.32 5.56
C PHE A 35 7.77 8.39 5.81
N VAL A 36 7.62 9.56 5.21
CA VAL A 36 8.53 10.68 5.45
C VAL A 36 8.14 11.41 6.74
N ASP A 37 6.82 11.56 6.98
CA ASP A 37 6.33 12.31 8.12
C ASP A 37 6.35 11.53 9.43
N ASN A 38 6.23 10.20 9.36
CA ASN A 38 6.08 9.37 10.56
C ASN A 38 7.35 8.63 10.98
N TYR A 39 8.41 8.72 10.19
CA TYR A 39 9.67 8.05 10.50
C TYR A 39 10.81 9.07 10.39
N ASP A 40 11.77 8.94 11.29
CA ASP A 40 12.91 9.87 11.35
C ASP A 40 14.08 9.43 10.46
N HIS A 41 13.90 8.34 9.72
CA HIS A 41 14.90 7.86 8.78
C HIS A 41 14.20 7.26 7.56
N PRO A 42 14.87 7.21 6.40
CA PRO A 42 14.27 6.65 5.20
C PRO A 42 13.97 5.17 5.35
N ILE A 43 12.80 4.77 4.86
CA ILE A 43 12.43 3.37 4.78
C ILE A 43 12.63 2.93 3.33
N ILE A 44 13.54 2.02 3.10
CA ILE A 44 13.90 1.58 1.76
C ILE A 44 13.38 0.16 1.53
N GLU A 45 12.71 -0.05 0.41
CA GLU A 45 12.23 -1.36 0.01
C GLU A 45 12.45 -1.53 -1.49
N CYS A 46 13.06 -2.65 -1.88
CA CYS A 46 13.36 -2.95 -3.28
C CYS A 46 14.14 -1.83 -3.97
N GLY A 47 15.05 -1.20 -3.25
CA GLY A 47 15.88 -0.13 -3.78
C GLY A 47 15.16 1.21 -3.95
N LYS A 48 13.93 1.32 -3.45
CA LYS A 48 13.16 2.56 -3.55
C LYS A 48 12.77 3.03 -2.16
N GLN A 49 12.93 4.32 -1.91
CA GLN A 49 12.49 4.92 -0.66
C GLN A 49 10.96 5.00 -0.64
N LEU A 50 10.37 4.48 0.43
CA LEU A 50 8.93 4.55 0.60
C LEU A 50 8.55 5.96 1.04
N VAL A 51 7.55 6.54 0.40
CA VAL A 51 7.08 7.89 0.69
C VAL A 51 5.63 7.85 1.14
N ASP A 52 4.77 7.27 0.31
CA ASP A 52 3.33 7.25 0.56
C ASP A 52 2.88 5.91 1.10
N MET A 53 1.85 5.95 1.94
CA MET A 53 1.13 4.76 2.34
C MET A 53 -0.03 4.57 1.37
N VAL A 54 -0.16 3.38 0.79
CA VAL A 54 -1.24 3.05 -0.14
C VAL A 54 -2.13 2.00 0.49
N TYR A 55 -3.42 2.30 0.54
CA TYR A 55 -4.41 1.35 1.01
C TYR A 55 -5.11 0.70 -0.17
N LEU A 56 -5.20 -0.61 -0.12
CA LEU A 56 -5.85 -1.40 -1.15
C LEU A 56 -6.98 -2.20 -0.53
N ARG A 57 -7.94 -2.56 -1.34
CA ARG A 57 -9.05 -3.38 -0.86
C ARG A 57 -9.42 -4.40 -1.91
N LYS A 58 -9.96 -5.50 -1.42
CA LYS A 58 -10.45 -6.58 -2.27
C LYS A 58 -11.83 -6.97 -1.78
N LYS A 59 -12.78 -7.00 -2.70
CA LYS A 59 -14.12 -7.42 -2.39
C LYS A 59 -14.21 -8.94 -2.51
N LEU A 60 -14.66 -9.57 -1.47
CA LEU A 60 -14.81 -11.03 -1.43
C LEU A 60 -16.21 -11.45 -1.84
#